data_b7d6ce2387a3ff593aa6930f606949c2
#
_entry.id   b7d6ce2387a3ff593aa6930f606949c2
#
_cell.length_a   1.000
_cell.length_b   1.000
_cell.length_c   1.000
_cell.angle_alpha   90.00
_cell.angle_beta   90.00
_cell.angle_gamma   90.00
#
_symmetry.space_group_name_H-M   'P 1'
#
loop_
_entity.id
_entity.type
_entity.pdbx_description
1 polymer ?
#
loop_
_entity_poly.entity_id
_entity_poly.type
_entity_poly.pdbx_seq_one_letter_code
_entity_poly.pdbx_strand_id
1 'polypeptide(L)'
;MKFKEKFYGKFDKPITTWMADNAIKFLRISLGIIFFWFGFLKFFHGVSSAETLATKTISVLTFGLIEPSVSLIILAVWETLIGLGLLFNIFLREILLLLFLQMIGTITPLFFFPAETFKVFPFVPTLEGQYIIKNLILISAGLAIGATVRGGKIISEPVKKKN
;
A
#
# COMPACT_ATOMS: atom_id res chain seq x y z
N MET A 1 -41.96 -4.96 -7.29
CA MET A 1 -40.88 -4.60 -6.32
C MET A 1 -40.55 -5.78 -5.40
N LYS A 2 -41.54 -6.40 -4.69
CA LYS A 2 -41.30 -7.51 -3.72
C LYS A 2 -40.64 -8.79 -4.28
N PHE A 3 -40.78 -9.13 -5.55
CA PHE A 3 -40.18 -10.33 -6.14
C PHE A 3 -38.64 -10.16 -6.36
N LYS A 4 -38.21 -8.97 -6.78
CA LYS A 4 -36.77 -8.63 -6.92
C LYS A 4 -36.07 -8.64 -5.56
N GLU A 5 -36.66 -8.07 -4.53
CA GLU A 5 -36.11 -8.08 -3.16
C GLU A 5 -35.96 -9.50 -2.59
N LYS A 6 -36.92 -10.39 -2.86
CA LYS A 6 -36.85 -11.79 -2.39
C LYS A 6 -35.79 -12.61 -3.11
N PHE A 7 -35.56 -12.34 -4.41
CA PHE A 7 -34.56 -13.05 -5.21
C PHE A 7 -33.13 -12.55 -4.90
N TYR A 8 -32.94 -11.24 -4.87
CA TYR A 8 -31.63 -10.65 -4.52
C TYR A 8 -31.24 -10.91 -3.06
N GLY A 9 -32.17 -10.82 -2.12
CA GLY A 9 -31.90 -11.04 -0.70
C GLY A 9 -31.44 -12.47 -0.37
N LYS A 10 -31.75 -13.46 -1.19
CA LYS A 10 -31.36 -14.86 -0.96
C LYS A 10 -29.88 -15.10 -1.31
N PHE A 11 -29.33 -14.40 -2.33
CA PHE A 11 -27.95 -14.57 -2.79
C PHE A 11 -27.05 -13.42 -2.34
N ASP A 12 -27.57 -12.20 -2.33
CA ASP A 12 -26.81 -11.00 -2.00
C ASP A 12 -26.40 -10.95 -0.52
N LYS A 13 -27.31 -11.28 0.38
CA LYS A 13 -27.05 -11.24 1.82
C LYS A 13 -25.94 -12.18 2.29
N PRO A 14 -25.85 -13.46 1.87
CA PRO A 14 -24.72 -14.33 2.21
C PRO A 14 -23.40 -13.82 1.63
N ILE A 15 -23.42 -13.31 0.40
CA ILE A 15 -22.21 -12.78 -0.27
C ILE A 15 -21.69 -11.53 0.44
N THR A 16 -22.57 -10.58 0.72
CA THR A 16 -22.19 -9.35 1.42
C THR A 16 -21.70 -9.62 2.85
N THR A 17 -22.32 -10.56 3.56
CA THR A 17 -21.84 -10.99 4.88
C THR A 17 -20.44 -11.61 4.79
N TRP A 18 -20.24 -12.54 3.85
CA TRP A 18 -18.94 -13.16 3.63
C TRP A 18 -17.86 -12.12 3.26
N MET A 19 -18.20 -11.13 2.40
CA MET A 19 -17.30 -10.04 2.05
C MET A 19 -16.95 -9.20 3.30
N ALA A 20 -17.94 -8.87 4.11
CA ALA A 20 -17.73 -8.11 5.33
C ALA A 20 -16.81 -8.85 6.33
N ASP A 21 -16.98 -10.15 6.47
CA ASP A 21 -16.20 -10.98 7.40
C ASP A 21 -14.77 -11.22 6.93
N ASN A 22 -14.52 -11.19 5.61
CA ASN A 22 -13.23 -11.58 5.04
C ASN A 22 -12.44 -10.42 4.39
N ALA A 23 -13.06 -9.29 4.08
CA ALA A 23 -12.43 -8.21 3.31
C ALA A 23 -11.10 -7.73 3.91
N ILE A 24 -11.04 -7.50 5.23
CA ILE A 24 -9.81 -7.04 5.91
C ILE A 24 -8.71 -8.10 5.86
N LYS A 25 -9.07 -9.38 6.03
CA LYS A 25 -8.11 -10.48 5.93
C LYS A 25 -7.50 -10.57 4.53
N PHE A 26 -8.35 -10.51 3.49
CA PHE A 26 -7.89 -10.52 2.10
C PHE A 26 -7.05 -9.29 1.78
N LEU A 27 -7.47 -8.11 2.23
CA LEU A 27 -6.74 -6.87 2.03
C LEU A 27 -5.33 -6.94 2.64
N ARG A 28 -5.21 -7.45 3.86
CA ARG A 28 -3.95 -7.65 4.56
C ARG A 28 -3.04 -8.65 3.85
N ILE A 29 -3.59 -9.80 3.43
CA ILE A 29 -2.82 -10.82 2.71
C ILE A 29 -2.34 -10.29 1.36
N SER A 30 -3.19 -9.60 0.61
CA SER A 30 -2.84 -9.01 -0.70
C SER A 30 -1.72 -7.98 -0.56
N LEU A 31 -1.83 -7.08 0.43
CA LEU A 31 -0.74 -6.14 0.75
C LEU A 31 0.55 -6.89 1.12
N GLY A 32 0.44 -7.91 1.97
CA GLY A 32 1.58 -8.71 2.40
C GLY A 32 2.28 -9.39 1.22
N ILE A 33 1.53 -9.96 0.27
CA ILE A 33 2.09 -10.57 -0.94
C ILE A 33 2.82 -9.52 -1.78
N ILE A 34 2.20 -8.35 -2.01
CA ILE A 34 2.79 -7.28 -2.82
C ILE A 34 4.11 -6.81 -2.20
N PHE A 35 4.12 -6.47 -0.91
CA PHE A 35 5.32 -5.98 -0.23
C PHE A 35 6.41 -7.05 -0.15
N PHE A 36 6.05 -8.30 0.17
CA PHE A 36 7.01 -9.40 0.20
C PHE A 36 7.63 -9.65 -1.17
N TRP A 37 6.80 -9.76 -2.22
CA TRP A 37 7.25 -10.06 -3.56
C TRP A 37 8.18 -8.98 -4.10
N PHE A 38 7.73 -7.73 -4.10
CA PHE A 38 8.52 -6.63 -4.64
C PHE A 38 9.72 -6.27 -3.76
N GLY A 39 9.64 -6.45 -2.45
CA GLY A 39 10.78 -6.34 -1.55
C GLY A 39 11.84 -7.40 -1.83
N PHE A 40 11.41 -8.65 -1.97
CA PHE A 40 12.31 -9.77 -2.25
C PHE A 40 13.06 -9.61 -3.59
N LEU A 41 12.37 -9.12 -4.62
CA LEU A 41 13.00 -8.88 -5.93
C LEU A 41 14.13 -7.84 -5.88
N LYS A 42 14.10 -6.92 -4.93
CA LYS A 42 15.15 -5.89 -4.77
C LYS A 42 16.48 -6.42 -4.22
N PHE A 43 16.50 -7.65 -3.69
CA PHE A 43 17.77 -8.31 -3.35
C PHE A 43 18.58 -8.70 -4.59
N PHE A 44 17.94 -8.76 -5.76
CA PHE A 44 18.57 -9.11 -7.03
C PHE A 44 18.72 -7.86 -7.89
N HIS A 45 19.95 -7.41 -8.05
CA HIS A 45 20.26 -6.19 -8.81
C HIS A 45 19.76 -6.29 -10.26
N GLY A 46 19.17 -5.20 -10.76
CA GLY A 46 18.65 -5.11 -12.13
C GLY A 46 17.31 -5.81 -12.38
N VAL A 47 16.72 -6.46 -11.37
CA VAL A 47 15.42 -7.16 -11.51
C VAL A 47 14.24 -6.23 -11.18
N SER A 48 14.44 -5.25 -10.30
CA SER A 48 13.38 -4.31 -9.89
C SER A 48 13.26 -3.17 -10.88
N SER A 49 12.09 -3.00 -11.48
CA SER A 49 11.79 -1.89 -12.41
C SER A 49 11.88 -0.49 -11.75
N ALA A 50 11.67 -0.42 -10.44
CA ALA A 50 11.72 0.83 -9.67
C ALA A 50 13.11 1.18 -9.12
N GLU A 51 14.14 0.36 -9.38
CA GLU A 51 15.48 0.47 -8.77
C GLU A 51 16.12 1.85 -8.97
N THR A 52 16.13 2.33 -10.22
CA THR A 52 16.78 3.60 -10.56
C THR A 52 16.11 4.78 -9.87
N LEU A 53 14.78 4.87 -9.92
CA LEU A 53 14.05 5.98 -9.30
C LEU A 53 14.11 5.90 -7.77
N ALA A 54 14.06 4.71 -7.18
CA ALA A 54 14.15 4.50 -5.75
C ALA A 54 15.51 4.90 -5.20
N THR A 55 16.61 4.46 -5.84
CA THR A 55 17.98 4.81 -5.43
C THR A 55 18.28 6.29 -5.55
N LYS A 56 17.86 6.94 -6.65
CA LYS A 56 17.92 8.40 -6.80
C LYS A 56 17.17 9.14 -5.69
N THR A 57 15.96 8.66 -5.37
CA THR A 57 15.12 9.26 -4.33
C THR A 57 15.78 9.17 -2.97
N ILE A 58 16.28 7.98 -2.60
CA ILE A 58 16.97 7.79 -1.33
C ILE A 58 18.24 8.64 -1.27
N SER A 59 18.99 8.75 -2.37
CA SER A 59 20.17 9.62 -2.44
C SER A 59 19.82 11.08 -2.14
N VAL A 60 18.74 11.62 -2.70
CA VAL A 60 18.28 12.99 -2.41
C VAL A 60 17.81 13.12 -0.96
N LEU A 61 17.03 12.18 -0.44
CA LEU A 61 16.51 12.21 0.93
C LEU A 61 17.62 12.09 1.99
N THR A 62 18.71 11.43 1.63
CA THR A 62 19.85 11.21 2.54
C THR A 62 21.06 12.12 2.22
N PHE A 63 20.87 13.14 1.37
CA PHE A 63 21.94 14.06 0.94
C PHE A 63 23.16 13.34 0.37
N GLY A 64 22.97 12.22 -0.32
CA GLY A 64 24.05 11.42 -0.90
C GLY A 64 24.85 10.57 0.09
N LEU A 65 24.44 10.48 1.35
CA LEU A 65 25.18 9.74 2.40
C LEU A 65 25.09 8.22 2.22
N ILE A 66 24.05 7.72 1.54
CA ILE A 66 23.84 6.28 1.33
C ILE A 66 24.08 5.94 -0.14
N GLU A 67 25.00 5.00 -0.37
CA GLU A 67 25.25 4.49 -1.72
C GLU A 67 24.04 3.79 -2.32
N PRO A 68 23.85 3.83 -3.67
CA PRO A 68 22.72 3.20 -4.34
C PRO A 68 22.54 1.71 -4.03
N SER A 69 23.61 0.94 -3.98
CA SER A 69 23.62 -0.49 -3.64
C SER A 69 23.12 -0.75 -2.22
N VAL A 70 23.58 0.04 -1.26
CA VAL A 70 23.16 -0.07 0.15
C VAL A 70 21.72 0.37 0.31
N SER A 71 21.29 1.44 -0.35
CA SER A 71 19.93 1.94 -0.30
C SER A 71 18.93 0.91 -0.82
N LEU A 72 19.29 0.16 -1.88
CA LEU A 72 18.45 -0.90 -2.43
C LEU A 72 18.28 -2.07 -1.45
N ILE A 73 19.36 -2.48 -0.79
CA ILE A 73 19.31 -3.55 0.23
C ILE A 73 18.45 -3.11 1.43
N ILE A 74 18.62 -1.88 1.91
CA ILE A 74 17.79 -1.34 3.01
C ILE A 74 16.31 -1.39 2.62
N LEU A 75 15.98 -0.95 1.40
CA LEU A 75 14.62 -0.95 0.91
C LEU A 75 14.07 -2.38 0.74
N ALA A 76 14.91 -3.31 0.24
CA ALA A 76 14.57 -4.72 0.12
C ALA A 76 14.21 -5.35 1.47
N VAL A 77 15.04 -5.13 2.49
CA VAL A 77 14.78 -5.61 3.86
C VAL A 77 13.52 -4.96 4.43
N TRP A 78 13.36 -3.65 4.28
CA TRP A 78 12.21 -2.91 4.77
C TRP A 78 10.88 -3.43 4.20
N GLU A 79 10.78 -3.56 2.87
CA GLU A 79 9.59 -4.07 2.20
C GLU A 79 9.32 -5.54 2.53
N THR A 80 10.36 -6.38 2.58
CA THR A 80 10.22 -7.79 2.95
C THR A 80 9.70 -7.94 4.37
N LEU A 81 10.17 -7.14 5.32
CA LEU A 81 9.67 -7.14 6.70
C LEU A 81 8.20 -6.72 6.77
N ILE A 82 7.80 -5.67 6.03
CA ILE A 82 6.39 -5.27 5.93
C ILE A 82 5.56 -6.43 5.39
N GLY A 83 6.01 -7.05 4.29
CA GLY A 83 5.32 -8.17 3.66
C GLY A 83 5.12 -9.35 4.60
N LEU A 84 6.19 -9.80 5.26
CA LEU A 84 6.14 -10.93 6.21
C LEU A 84 5.25 -10.59 7.42
N GLY A 85 5.37 -9.40 7.99
CA GLY A 85 4.55 -8.98 9.13
C GLY A 85 3.06 -8.95 8.80
N LEU A 86 2.69 -8.48 7.60
CA LEU A 86 1.31 -8.50 7.11
C LEU A 86 0.83 -9.94 6.85
N LEU A 87 1.63 -10.80 6.21
CA LEU A 87 1.25 -12.17 5.90
C LEU A 87 0.99 -12.98 7.16
N PHE A 88 1.94 -12.95 8.08
CA PHE A 88 1.85 -13.72 9.32
C PHE A 88 1.04 -13.06 10.44
N ASN A 89 0.54 -11.83 10.22
CA ASN A 89 -0.27 -11.10 11.19
C ASN A 89 0.45 -10.82 12.51
N ILE A 90 1.75 -10.52 12.45
CA ILE A 90 2.61 -10.26 13.60
C ILE A 90 3.06 -8.80 13.61
N PHE A 91 3.15 -8.20 14.80
CA PHE A 91 3.58 -6.80 14.97
C PHE A 91 2.84 -5.80 14.06
N LEU A 92 1.53 -6.01 13.84
CA LEU A 92 0.77 -5.25 12.82
C LEU A 92 0.88 -3.74 12.97
N ARG A 93 1.00 -3.23 14.19
CA ARG A 93 1.08 -1.78 14.44
C ARG A 93 2.39 -1.21 13.93
N GLU A 94 3.47 -1.88 14.27
CA GLU A 94 4.84 -1.52 13.89
C GLU A 94 5.01 -1.69 12.38
N ILE A 95 4.47 -2.76 11.83
CA ILE A 95 4.46 -3.04 10.39
C ILE A 95 3.67 -1.97 9.62
N LEU A 96 2.51 -1.56 10.10
CA LEU A 96 1.74 -0.49 9.47
C LEU A 96 2.44 0.87 9.60
N LEU A 97 3.14 1.13 10.71
CA LEU A 97 3.97 2.32 10.83
C LEU A 97 5.10 2.33 9.79
N LEU A 98 5.80 1.20 9.63
CA LEU A 98 6.84 1.05 8.58
C LEU A 98 6.26 1.25 7.18
N LEU A 99 5.07 0.70 6.91
CA LEU A 99 4.36 0.89 5.65
C LEU A 99 4.07 2.37 5.38
N PHE A 100 3.50 3.10 6.34
CA PHE A 100 3.18 4.51 6.16
C PHE A 100 4.44 5.37 5.99
N LEU A 101 5.50 5.10 6.74
CA LEU A 101 6.78 5.79 6.58
C LEU A 101 7.34 5.56 5.17
N GLN A 102 7.27 4.34 4.65
CA GLN A 102 7.69 4.06 3.28
C GLN A 102 6.82 4.78 2.25
N MET A 103 5.49 4.84 2.44
CA MET A 103 4.60 5.55 1.52
C MET A 103 4.92 7.04 1.43
N ILE A 104 5.33 7.66 2.54
CA ILE A 104 5.81 9.05 2.52
C ILE A 104 7.04 9.16 1.60
N GLY A 105 8.01 8.27 1.74
CA GLY A 105 9.20 8.25 0.88
C GLY A 105 8.87 8.00 -0.60
N THR A 106 7.96 7.08 -0.88
CA THR A 106 7.60 6.72 -2.26
C THR A 106 6.79 7.78 -3.02
N ILE A 107 6.20 8.74 -2.32
CA ILE A 107 5.50 9.88 -2.96
C ILE A 107 6.47 10.99 -3.36
N THR A 108 7.60 11.11 -2.71
CA THR A 108 8.55 12.22 -2.93
C THR A 108 9.09 12.36 -4.36
N PRO A 109 9.25 11.29 -5.18
CA PRO A 109 9.66 11.44 -6.58
C PRO A 109 8.74 12.28 -7.43
N LEU A 110 7.44 12.35 -7.13
CA LEU A 110 6.50 13.22 -7.85
C LEU A 110 6.88 14.69 -7.75
N PHE A 111 7.60 15.07 -6.70
CA PHE A 111 8.05 16.44 -6.44
C PHE A 111 9.52 16.64 -6.83
N PHE A 112 10.39 15.68 -6.56
CA PHE A 112 11.81 15.81 -6.83
C PHE A 112 12.19 15.51 -8.29
N PHE A 113 11.43 14.61 -8.95
CA PHE A 113 11.70 14.17 -10.32
C PHE A 113 10.45 14.28 -11.21
N PRO A 114 9.84 15.47 -11.32
CA PRO A 114 8.61 15.62 -12.11
C PRO A 114 8.80 15.26 -13.59
N ALA A 115 10.00 15.46 -14.16
CA ALA A 115 10.30 15.09 -15.53
C ALA A 115 10.36 13.56 -15.75
N GLU A 116 10.67 12.76 -14.73
CA GLU A 116 10.67 11.30 -14.81
C GLU A 116 9.28 10.72 -14.49
N THR A 117 8.48 11.42 -13.68
CA THR A 117 7.19 10.93 -13.19
C THR A 117 5.99 11.44 -13.98
N PHE A 118 6.14 12.50 -14.78
CA PHE A 118 5.10 13.06 -15.63
C PHE A 118 5.60 13.30 -17.06
N LYS A 119 4.76 12.95 -18.04
CA LYS A 119 4.93 13.38 -19.46
C LYS A 119 4.47 14.83 -19.64
N VAL A 120 3.38 15.20 -18.96
CA VAL A 120 2.85 16.56 -18.89
C VAL A 120 2.43 16.81 -17.44
N PHE A 121 3.21 17.61 -16.72
CA PHE A 121 2.94 17.94 -15.32
C PHE A 121 1.73 18.86 -15.18
N PRO A 122 0.86 18.65 -14.22
CA PRO A 122 0.71 17.49 -13.31
C PRO A 122 -0.29 16.43 -13.81
N PHE A 123 -0.73 16.49 -15.08
CA PHE A 123 -1.93 15.78 -15.55
C PHE A 123 -1.64 14.42 -16.19
N VAL A 124 -0.48 14.25 -16.84
CA VAL A 124 -0.18 13.02 -17.58
C VAL A 124 1.03 12.32 -16.99
N PRO A 125 0.83 11.36 -16.05
CA PRO A 125 1.95 10.64 -15.46
C PRO A 125 2.61 9.67 -16.43
N THR A 126 3.90 9.41 -16.24
CA THR A 126 4.63 8.28 -16.84
C THR A 126 4.18 6.97 -16.21
N LEU A 127 4.77 5.85 -16.62
CA LEU A 127 4.51 4.56 -16.00
C LEU A 127 4.91 4.57 -14.50
N GLU A 128 6.08 5.11 -14.20
CA GLU A 128 6.59 5.29 -12.84
C GLU A 128 5.67 6.18 -12.00
N GLY A 129 5.26 7.32 -12.56
CA GLY A 129 4.32 8.23 -11.91
C GLY A 129 2.98 7.57 -11.61
N GLN A 130 2.46 6.74 -12.53
CA GLN A 130 1.24 5.97 -12.30
C GLN A 130 1.38 4.99 -11.14
N TYR A 131 2.50 4.28 -11.04
CA TYR A 131 2.75 3.37 -9.91
C TYR A 131 2.79 4.11 -8.58
N ILE A 132 3.44 5.28 -8.54
CA ILE A 132 3.49 6.09 -7.32
C ILE A 132 2.09 6.58 -6.92
N ILE A 133 1.29 7.08 -7.88
CA ILE A 133 -0.08 7.54 -7.61
C ILE A 133 -0.97 6.39 -7.11
N LYS A 134 -0.81 5.19 -7.66
CA LYS A 134 -1.55 4.00 -7.23
C LYS A 134 -1.24 3.59 -5.77
N ASN A 135 -0.13 4.06 -5.19
CA ASN A 135 0.16 3.83 -3.77
C ASN A 135 -0.89 4.43 -2.82
N LEU A 136 -1.74 5.36 -3.29
CA LEU A 136 -2.92 5.80 -2.54
C LEU A 136 -3.84 4.64 -2.13
N ILE A 137 -3.93 3.59 -2.96
CA ILE A 137 -4.70 2.38 -2.66
C ILE A 137 -4.03 1.61 -1.51
N LEU A 138 -2.69 1.52 -1.51
CA LEU A 138 -1.93 0.84 -0.45
C LEU A 138 -2.07 1.58 0.89
N ILE A 139 -2.04 2.91 0.87
CA ILE A 139 -2.29 3.76 2.05
C ILE A 139 -3.70 3.52 2.58
N SER A 140 -4.72 3.56 1.72
CA SER A 140 -6.11 3.32 2.11
C SER A 140 -6.31 1.92 2.69
N ALA A 141 -5.67 0.91 2.10
CA ALA A 141 -5.67 -0.46 2.60
C ALA A 141 -5.00 -0.55 3.98
N GLY A 142 -3.87 0.11 4.17
CA GLY A 142 -3.18 0.20 5.46
C GLY A 142 -4.05 0.86 6.54
N LEU A 143 -4.77 1.93 6.20
CA LEU A 143 -5.72 2.59 7.11
C LEU A 143 -6.87 1.67 7.49
N ALA A 144 -7.45 0.94 6.52
CA ALA A 144 -8.53 -0.01 6.79
C ALA A 144 -8.07 -1.14 7.72
N ILE A 145 -6.89 -1.72 7.47
CA ILE A 145 -6.31 -2.75 8.34
C ILE A 145 -6.04 -2.17 9.72
N GLY A 146 -5.39 -1.00 9.78
CA GLY A 146 -5.01 -0.32 11.03
C GLY A 146 -6.22 -0.01 11.93
N ALA A 147 -7.35 0.36 11.33
CA ALA A 147 -8.59 0.62 12.06
C ALA A 147 -9.08 -0.60 12.85
N THR A 148 -8.71 -1.82 12.46
CA THR A 148 -9.17 -3.05 13.10
C THR A 148 -8.20 -3.66 14.11
N VAL A 149 -6.95 -3.20 14.18
CA VAL A 149 -5.85 -3.82 14.98
C VAL A 149 -6.16 -3.86 16.49
N ARG A 150 -6.97 -2.92 17.01
CA ARG A 150 -7.38 -2.88 18.43
C ARG A 150 -8.88 -3.11 18.64
N GLY A 151 -9.50 -3.88 17.76
CA GLY A 151 -10.94 -4.14 17.85
C GLY A 151 -11.80 -2.96 17.38
N GLY A 152 -11.22 -2.00 16.64
CA GLY A 152 -11.97 -0.98 15.93
C GLY A 152 -12.90 -1.59 14.88
N LYS A 153 -13.93 -0.86 14.52
CA LYS A 153 -14.90 -1.27 13.50
C LYS A 153 -14.87 -0.30 12.32
N ILE A 154 -14.90 -0.84 11.13
CA ILE A 154 -15.06 -0.04 9.91
C ILE A 154 -16.55 0.21 9.73
N ILE A 155 -16.91 1.48 9.61
CA ILE A 155 -18.29 1.93 9.45
C ILE A 155 -18.40 2.59 8.08
N SER A 156 -19.33 2.15 7.24
CA SER A 156 -19.55 2.67 5.89
C SER A 156 -20.04 4.13 5.92
N GLU A 157 -20.82 4.49 6.94
CA GLU A 157 -21.34 5.84 7.14
C GLU A 157 -21.03 6.32 8.57
N PRO A 158 -20.45 7.53 8.73
CA PRO A 158 -20.24 8.07 10.06
C PRO A 158 -21.59 8.35 10.72
N VAL A 159 -21.78 7.82 11.92
CA VAL A 159 -22.97 8.11 12.73
C VAL A 159 -23.05 9.62 12.96
N LYS A 160 -24.03 10.29 12.37
CA LYS A 160 -24.32 11.70 12.66
C LYS A 160 -24.56 11.80 14.17
N LYS A 161 -23.67 12.45 14.91
CA LYS A 161 -23.95 12.83 16.29
C LYS A 161 -25.23 13.69 16.25
N LYS A 162 -26.33 13.19 16.82
CA LYS A 162 -27.48 14.03 17.13
C LYS A 162 -27.00 15.02 18.21
N ASN A 163 -26.88 16.28 17.81
CA ASN A 163 -26.76 17.40 18.75
C ASN A 163 -28.05 17.51 19.53
#